data_5a0dd28a3965e1217dd02713fbc85520
#
_entry.id   5a0dd28a3965e1217dd02713fbc85520
#
_cell.length_a   1.000
_cell.length_b   1.000
_cell.length_c   1.000
_cell.angle_alpha   90.00
_cell.angle_beta   90.00
_cell.angle_gamma   90.00
#
_symmetry.space_group_name_H-M   'P 1'
#
loop_
_entity.id
_entity.type
_entity.pdbx_description
1 polymer ?
#
loop_
_entity_poly.entity_id
_entity_poly.type
_entity_poly.pdbx_seq_one_letter_code
_entity_poly.pdbx_strand_id
1 'polypeptide(L)'
;MPNIASAKKNMRKTRSATARNRAQRSALRTALKKAKSPTATADERTQAVSLLDRAARKGLVHKNLAARQKSKMAKSATAAA
;
A
#
# COMPACT_ATOMS: atom_id res chain seq x y z
N MET A 1 -3.87 4.53 38.22
CA MET A 1 -2.79 3.69 37.69
C MET A 1 -3.24 3.06 36.40
N PRO A 2 -2.48 3.25 35.31
CA PRO A 2 -2.80 2.50 34.13
C PRO A 2 -2.70 1.02 34.43
N ASN A 3 -3.73 0.30 34.03
CA ASN A 3 -3.78 -1.13 34.26
C ASN A 3 -2.74 -1.83 33.37
N ILE A 4 -1.79 -2.51 33.99
CA ILE A 4 -0.72 -3.21 33.27
C ILE A 4 -1.28 -4.20 32.25
N ALA A 5 -2.39 -4.87 32.60
CA ALA A 5 -3.06 -5.79 31.68
C ALA A 5 -3.58 -5.09 30.44
N SER A 6 -4.17 -3.89 30.58
CA SER A 6 -4.63 -3.09 29.44
C SER A 6 -3.46 -2.65 28.56
N ALA A 7 -2.35 -2.22 29.17
CA ALA A 7 -1.15 -1.82 28.45
C ALA A 7 -0.60 -3.00 27.63
N LYS A 8 -0.51 -4.19 28.22
CA LYS A 8 -0.06 -5.40 27.52
C LYS A 8 -0.97 -5.76 26.36
N LYS A 9 -2.28 -5.66 26.57
CA LYS A 9 -3.27 -5.94 25.53
C LYS A 9 -3.12 -4.95 24.35
N ASN A 10 -2.94 -3.67 24.66
CA ASN A 10 -2.73 -2.65 23.64
C ASN A 10 -1.43 -2.87 22.86
N MET A 11 -0.36 -3.29 23.54
CA MET A 11 0.89 -3.62 22.88
C MET A 11 0.74 -4.80 21.91
N ARG A 12 0.01 -5.85 22.30
CA ARG A 12 -0.27 -6.99 21.44
C ARG A 12 -1.04 -6.55 20.19
N LYS A 13 -2.10 -5.75 20.36
CA LYS A 13 -2.88 -5.21 19.25
C LYS A 13 -2.01 -4.36 18.33
N THR A 14 -1.16 -3.52 18.89
CA THR A 14 -0.25 -2.67 18.14
C THR A 14 0.74 -3.51 17.33
N ARG A 15 1.30 -4.56 17.93
CA ARG A 15 2.22 -5.46 17.23
C ARG A 15 1.54 -6.17 16.06
N SER A 16 0.33 -6.69 16.28
CA SER A 16 -0.44 -7.34 15.22
C SER A 16 -0.77 -6.37 14.09
N ALA A 17 -1.21 -5.16 14.45
CA ALA A 17 -1.52 -4.13 13.47
C ALA A 17 -0.26 -3.69 12.72
N THR A 18 0.86 -3.52 13.40
CA THR A 18 2.13 -3.13 12.78
C THR A 18 2.62 -4.19 11.80
N ALA A 19 2.57 -5.48 12.20
CA ALA A 19 2.97 -6.58 11.32
C ALA A 19 2.09 -6.63 10.08
N ARG A 20 0.78 -6.49 10.25
CA ARG A 20 -0.19 -6.49 9.15
C ARG A 20 0.05 -5.32 8.22
N ASN A 21 0.24 -4.12 8.78
CA ASN A 21 0.48 -2.91 8.00
C ASN A 21 1.81 -3.00 7.23
N ARG A 22 2.84 -3.56 7.86
CA ARG A 22 4.14 -3.76 7.23
C ARG A 22 4.03 -4.71 6.03
N ALA A 23 3.28 -5.82 6.19
CA ALA A 23 3.06 -6.77 5.12
C ALA A 23 2.28 -6.13 3.97
N GLN A 24 1.25 -5.35 4.28
CA GLN A 24 0.45 -4.65 3.27
C GLN A 24 1.27 -3.59 2.53
N ARG A 25 2.10 -2.84 3.23
CA ARG A 25 2.98 -1.84 2.63
C ARG A 25 4.03 -2.50 1.73
N SER A 26 4.57 -3.63 2.16
CA SER A 26 5.54 -4.39 1.38
C SER A 26 4.90 -4.91 0.09
N ALA A 27 3.70 -5.49 0.17
CA ALA A 27 2.96 -5.97 -0.98
C ALA A 27 2.64 -4.81 -1.95
N LEU A 28 2.23 -3.67 -1.42
CA LEU A 28 1.94 -2.47 -2.20
C LEU A 28 3.19 -1.98 -2.92
N ARG A 29 4.31 -1.91 -2.22
CA ARG A 29 5.58 -1.46 -2.80
C ARG A 29 6.01 -2.36 -3.95
N THR A 30 5.89 -3.67 -3.78
CA THR A 30 6.23 -4.66 -4.81
C THR A 30 5.32 -4.50 -6.03
N ALA A 31 4.01 -4.35 -5.80
CA ALA A 31 3.04 -4.17 -6.87
C ALA A 31 3.29 -2.87 -7.65
N LEU A 32 3.61 -1.77 -6.94
CA LEU A 32 3.94 -0.49 -7.58
C LEU A 32 5.20 -0.59 -8.43
N LYS A 33 6.22 -1.27 -7.92
CA LYS A 33 7.46 -1.46 -8.64
C LYS A 33 7.22 -2.22 -9.95
N LYS A 34 6.42 -3.27 -9.92
CA LYS A 34 6.06 -4.03 -11.11
C LYS A 34 5.23 -3.19 -12.08
N ALA A 35 4.26 -2.44 -11.56
CA ALA A 35 3.36 -1.63 -12.39
C ALA A 35 4.07 -0.46 -13.09
N LYS A 36 5.14 0.05 -12.50
CA LYS A 36 5.93 1.14 -13.08
C LYS A 36 6.91 0.66 -14.14
N SER A 37 7.16 -0.64 -14.21
CA SER A 37 8.05 -1.20 -15.21
C SER A 37 7.48 -0.99 -16.62
N PRO A 38 8.32 -0.67 -17.63
CA PRO A 38 7.86 -0.57 -19.00
C PRO A 38 7.26 -1.87 -19.53
N THR A 39 7.64 -3.00 -18.97
CA THR A 39 7.16 -4.33 -19.36
C THR A 39 5.93 -4.77 -18.57
N ALA A 40 5.38 -3.91 -17.71
CA ALA A 40 4.23 -4.26 -16.88
C ALA A 40 2.99 -4.54 -17.73
N THR A 41 2.28 -5.60 -17.35
CA THR A 41 1.01 -5.94 -18.02
C THR A 41 -0.12 -5.07 -17.49
N ALA A 42 -1.24 -5.02 -18.23
CA ALA A 42 -2.44 -4.29 -17.80
C ALA A 42 -2.95 -4.84 -16.46
N ASP A 43 -2.88 -6.17 -16.27
CA ASP A 43 -3.33 -6.81 -15.04
C ASP A 43 -2.48 -6.37 -13.85
N GLU A 44 -1.16 -6.28 -14.00
CA GLU A 44 -0.26 -5.82 -12.95
C GLU A 44 -0.58 -4.39 -12.54
N ARG A 45 -0.86 -3.52 -13.52
CA ARG A 45 -1.25 -2.14 -13.27
C ARG A 45 -2.59 -2.06 -12.54
N THR A 46 -3.56 -2.86 -12.97
CA THR A 46 -4.88 -2.92 -12.33
C THR A 46 -4.77 -3.38 -10.87
N GLN A 47 -3.96 -4.40 -10.61
CA GLN A 47 -3.73 -4.88 -9.25
C GLN A 47 -3.07 -3.81 -8.38
N ALA A 48 -2.10 -3.10 -8.91
CA ALA A 48 -1.43 -2.02 -8.19
C ALA A 48 -2.40 -0.89 -7.84
N VAL A 49 -3.27 -0.50 -8.76
CA VAL A 49 -4.28 0.53 -8.52
C VAL A 49 -5.26 0.06 -7.43
N SER A 50 -5.71 -1.19 -7.48
CA SER A 50 -6.59 -1.75 -6.45
C SER A 50 -5.94 -1.72 -5.09
N LEU A 51 -4.68 -2.12 -4.98
CA LEU A 51 -3.94 -2.10 -3.72
C LEU A 51 -3.75 -0.68 -3.20
N LEU A 52 -3.46 0.27 -4.07
CA LEU A 52 -3.33 1.69 -3.71
C LEU A 52 -4.65 2.23 -3.16
N ASP A 53 -5.76 1.95 -3.82
CA ASP A 53 -7.07 2.41 -3.37
C ASP A 53 -7.42 1.83 -2.00
N ARG A 54 -7.16 0.54 -1.80
CA ARG A 54 -7.38 -0.11 -0.51
C ARG A 54 -6.48 0.49 0.58
N ALA A 55 -5.22 0.71 0.27
CA ALA A 55 -4.26 1.29 1.21
C ALA A 55 -4.67 2.71 1.61
N ALA A 56 -5.10 3.51 0.65
CA ALA A 56 -5.59 4.87 0.93
C ALA A 56 -6.86 4.85 1.78
N ARG A 57 -7.76 3.91 1.49
CA ARG A 57 -9.00 3.75 2.26
C ARG A 57 -8.73 3.33 3.70
N LYS A 58 -7.74 2.47 3.91
CA LYS A 58 -7.34 2.02 5.25
C LYS A 58 -6.45 3.01 5.99
N GLY A 59 -5.99 4.06 5.33
CA GLY A 59 -5.11 5.06 5.92
C GLY A 59 -3.64 4.66 5.96
N LEU A 60 -3.24 3.60 5.26
CA LEU A 60 -1.83 3.19 5.17
C LEU A 60 -1.01 4.19 4.37
N VAL A 61 -1.60 4.77 3.35
CA VAL A 61 -1.00 5.83 2.55
C VAL A 61 -1.99 6.97 2.40
N HIS A 62 -1.49 8.19 2.25
CA HIS A 62 -2.34 9.34 2.05
C HIS A 62 -2.96 9.30 0.64
N LYS A 63 -4.20 9.81 0.51
CA LYS A 63 -4.90 9.85 -0.78
C LYS A 63 -4.11 10.59 -1.86
N ASN A 64 -3.36 11.62 -1.48
CA ASN A 64 -2.53 12.38 -2.42
C ASN A 64 -1.38 11.54 -2.95
N LEU A 65 -0.79 10.70 -2.09
CA LEU A 65 0.25 9.77 -2.52
C LEU A 65 -0.31 8.74 -3.51
N ALA A 66 -1.51 8.22 -3.22
CA ALA A 66 -2.16 7.27 -4.11
C ALA A 66 -2.44 7.89 -5.48
N ALA A 67 -2.95 9.11 -5.52
CA ALA A 67 -3.20 9.84 -6.76
C ALA A 67 -1.91 10.07 -7.55
N ARG A 68 -0.82 10.44 -6.86
CA ARG A 68 0.49 10.66 -7.48
C ARG A 68 1.02 9.37 -8.12
N GLN A 69 0.91 8.25 -7.40
CA GLN A 69 1.36 6.96 -7.91
C GLN A 69 0.54 6.50 -9.11
N LYS A 70 -0.78 6.71 -9.08
CA LYS A 70 -1.65 6.43 -10.22
C LYS A 70 -1.23 7.22 -11.46
N SER A 71 -0.94 8.50 -11.29
CA SER A 71 -0.46 9.36 -12.38
C SER A 71 0.85 8.85 -12.96
N LYS A 72 1.79 8.45 -12.10
CA LYS A 72 3.08 7.90 -12.54
C LYS A 72 2.89 6.61 -13.33
N MET A 73 1.99 5.74 -12.89
CA MET A 73 1.70 4.49 -13.59
C MET A 73 1.09 4.76 -14.97
N ALA A 74 0.19 5.72 -15.05
CA ALA A 74 -0.43 6.10 -16.32
C ALA A 74 0.61 6.65 -17.31
N LYS A 75 1.55 7.48 -16.83
CA LYS A 75 2.64 8.01 -17.65
C LYS A 75 3.56 6.89 -18.13
N SER A 76 3.89 5.93 -17.27
CA SER A 76 4.71 4.77 -17.63
C SER A 76 4.04 3.94 -18.71
N ALA A 77 2.72 3.74 -18.62
CA ALA A 77 1.95 3.01 -19.61
C ALA A 77 1.98 3.73 -20.96
N THR A 78 1.82 5.05 -20.96
CA THR A 78 1.87 5.86 -22.17
C THR A 78 3.26 5.85 -22.78
N ALA A 79 4.30 5.94 -21.97
CA ALA A 79 5.69 5.91 -22.43
C ALA A 79 6.06 4.55 -23.04
N ALA A 80 5.47 3.47 -22.53
CA ALA A 80 5.72 2.11 -23.04
C ALA A 80 4.95 1.82 -24.35
N ALA A 81 3.91 2.58 -24.59
CA ALA A 81 3.13 2.46 -25.82
C ALA A 81 3.81 3.22 -26.95
#